data_995135f4698c74e9041391bf0b3d6e7b
#
_entry.id   995135f4698c74e9041391bf0b3d6e7b
#
_cell.length_a   1.000
_cell.length_b   1.000
_cell.length_c   1.000
_cell.angle_alpha   90.00
_cell.angle_beta   90.00
_cell.angle_gamma   90.00
#
_symmetry.space_group_name_H-M   'P 1'
#
loop_
_entity.id
_entity.type
_entity.pdbx_description
1 polymer ?
#
loop_
_entity_poly.entity_id
_entity_poly.type
_entity_poly.pdbx_seq_one_letter_code
_entity_poly.pdbx_strand_id
1 'polypeptide(L)'
;MIEVFVGENTFGIKEAVAERVADFGGEVERYDGETLTPERLADLLGGGFLFADRRCVIIRDLSKNAVLWGQLPTWLDRIADTTQVLLIEEKLDKRTAGYKALKQAGA
;
A
#
# COMPACT_ATOMS: atom_id res chain seq x y z
N MET A 1 -5.17 2.60 7.42
CA MET A 1 -6.11 1.94 6.48
C MET A 1 -5.38 1.52 5.22
N ILE A 2 -5.72 0.38 4.67
CA ILE A 2 -5.09 -0.12 3.46
C ILE A 2 -6.16 -0.59 2.46
N GLU A 3 -5.97 -0.25 1.18
CA GLU A 3 -6.80 -0.71 0.08
C GLU A 3 -5.92 -1.28 -1.02
N VAL A 4 -6.43 -2.27 -1.74
CA VAL A 4 -5.72 -2.91 -2.84
C VAL A 4 -6.55 -2.82 -4.11
N PHE A 5 -5.92 -2.35 -5.19
CA PHE A 5 -6.52 -2.30 -6.53
C PHE A 5 -5.81 -3.33 -7.40
N VAL A 6 -6.53 -4.35 -7.84
CA VAL A 6 -5.97 -5.48 -8.59
C VAL A 6 -6.64 -5.58 -9.95
N GLY A 7 -5.85 -5.74 -11.00
CA GLY A 7 -6.36 -6.00 -12.34
C GLY A 7 -5.47 -5.44 -13.43
N GLU A 8 -5.79 -5.84 -14.67
CA GLU A 8 -5.06 -5.39 -15.85
C GLU A 8 -5.64 -4.11 -16.45
N ASN A 9 -6.81 -3.68 -16.01
CA ASN A 9 -7.43 -2.45 -16.47
C ASN A 9 -6.77 -1.23 -15.81
N THR A 10 -5.65 -0.80 -16.39
CA THR A 10 -4.86 0.31 -15.84
C THR A 10 -5.64 1.62 -15.83
N PHE A 11 -6.53 1.84 -16.79
CA PHE A 11 -7.34 3.06 -16.83
C PHE A 11 -8.34 3.11 -15.68
N GLY A 12 -9.09 2.01 -15.46
CA GLY A 12 -10.05 1.94 -14.35
C GLY A 12 -9.38 2.06 -12.99
N ILE A 13 -8.19 1.45 -12.84
CA ILE A 13 -7.42 1.56 -11.60
C ILE A 13 -6.96 2.99 -11.37
N LYS A 14 -6.46 3.67 -12.40
CA LYS A 14 -6.06 5.08 -12.30
C LYS A 14 -7.21 5.97 -11.85
N GLU A 15 -8.40 5.76 -12.41
CA GLU A 15 -9.58 6.54 -12.01
C GLU A 15 -9.94 6.30 -10.54
N ALA A 16 -9.96 5.03 -10.11
CA ALA A 16 -10.29 4.68 -8.74
C ALA A 16 -9.28 5.29 -7.75
N VAL A 17 -7.99 5.22 -8.08
CA VAL A 17 -6.94 5.81 -7.26
C VAL A 17 -7.09 7.33 -7.22
N ALA A 18 -7.38 7.98 -8.35
CA ALA A 18 -7.56 9.42 -8.40
C ALA A 18 -8.72 9.89 -7.52
N GLU A 19 -9.82 9.12 -7.48
CA GLU A 19 -10.95 9.42 -6.60
C GLU A 19 -10.54 9.33 -5.13
N ARG A 20 -9.80 8.31 -4.75
CA ARG A 20 -9.31 8.16 -3.38
C ARG A 20 -8.39 9.30 -2.98
N VAL A 21 -7.48 9.68 -3.88
CA VAL A 21 -6.54 10.78 -3.64
C VAL A 21 -7.30 12.10 -3.48
N ALA A 22 -8.28 12.36 -4.33
CA ALA A 22 -9.08 13.59 -4.24
C ALA A 22 -9.84 13.68 -2.93
N ASP A 23 -10.40 12.56 -2.46
CA ASP A 23 -11.16 12.53 -1.21
C ASP A 23 -10.25 12.61 0.02
N PHE A 24 -9.00 12.15 -0.10
CA PHE A 24 -8.08 12.13 1.03
C PHE A 24 -7.75 13.53 1.55
N GLY A 25 -7.41 14.46 0.64
CA GLY A 25 -7.12 15.85 0.99
C GLY A 25 -5.82 16.07 1.75
N GLY A 26 -4.95 15.08 1.84
CA GLY A 26 -3.67 15.19 2.51
C GLY A 26 -2.49 15.06 1.55
N GLU A 27 -1.30 14.86 2.11
CA GLU A 27 -0.08 14.64 1.35
C GLU A 27 -0.10 13.27 0.68
N VAL A 28 0.31 13.21 -0.59
CA VAL A 28 0.32 11.97 -1.38
C VAL A 28 1.73 11.68 -1.87
N GLU A 29 2.18 10.43 -1.64
CA GLU A 29 3.49 9.96 -2.08
C GLU A 29 3.31 8.69 -2.93
N ARG A 30 4.14 8.54 -3.97
CA ARG A 30 4.08 7.40 -4.88
C ARG A 30 5.41 6.67 -4.90
N TYR A 31 5.36 5.34 -4.84
CA TYR A 31 6.56 4.50 -4.80
C TYR A 31 6.41 3.29 -5.71
N ASP A 32 7.56 2.81 -6.21
CA ASP A 32 7.65 1.55 -6.92
C ASP A 32 8.03 0.45 -5.93
N GLY A 33 7.11 -0.49 -5.69
CA GLY A 33 7.32 -1.55 -4.72
C GLY A 33 8.48 -2.48 -5.05
N GLU A 34 8.83 -2.64 -6.33
CA GLU A 34 9.95 -3.49 -6.72
C GLU A 34 11.29 -2.98 -6.20
N THR A 35 11.43 -1.66 -6.05
CA THR A 35 12.69 -1.02 -5.66
C THR A 35 12.71 -0.56 -4.20
N LEU A 36 11.61 -0.69 -3.48
CA LEU A 36 11.57 -0.32 -2.06
C LEU A 36 12.45 -1.24 -1.22
N THR A 37 13.03 -0.67 -0.17
CA THR A 37 13.79 -1.42 0.84
C THR A 37 12.91 -1.70 2.06
N PRO A 38 13.24 -2.72 2.89
CA PRO A 38 12.50 -2.98 4.12
C PRO A 38 12.45 -1.77 5.06
N GLU A 39 13.55 -1.04 5.19
CA GLU A 39 13.64 0.14 6.03
C GLU A 39 12.69 1.23 5.54
N ARG A 40 12.64 1.44 4.23
CA ARG A 40 11.76 2.45 3.63
C ARG A 40 10.30 2.09 3.80
N LEU A 41 9.96 0.82 3.62
CA LEU A 41 8.59 0.34 3.83
C LEU A 41 8.16 0.56 5.28
N ALA A 42 9.02 0.24 6.24
CA ALA A 42 8.73 0.46 7.65
C ALA A 42 8.44 1.94 7.94
N ASP A 43 9.24 2.84 7.39
CA ASP A 43 9.02 4.28 7.55
C ASP A 43 7.70 4.73 6.95
N LEU A 44 7.35 4.20 5.77
CA LEU A 44 6.12 4.59 5.07
C LEU A 44 4.87 4.14 5.83
N LEU A 45 4.88 2.94 6.37
CA LEU A 45 3.72 2.36 7.04
C LEU A 45 3.62 2.77 8.52
N GLY A 46 4.75 3.00 9.16
CA GLY A 46 4.81 3.29 10.60
C GLY A 46 4.36 4.69 10.98
N GLY A 47 4.18 5.61 10.02
CA GLY A 47 3.70 6.96 10.31
C GLY A 47 4.62 7.77 11.21
N GLY A 48 5.94 7.56 11.11
CA GLY A 48 6.93 8.12 12.02
C GLY A 48 7.22 9.62 11.87
N PHE A 49 6.30 10.40 11.30
CA PHE A 49 6.52 11.83 11.08
C PHE A 49 5.76 12.65 12.10
N LEU A 50 6.51 13.44 12.84
CA LEU A 50 5.96 14.30 13.90
C LEU A 50 5.05 15.40 13.38
N PHE A 51 5.14 15.74 12.09
CA PHE A 51 4.47 16.91 11.53
C PHE A 51 3.45 16.60 10.44
N ALA A 52 3.28 15.35 10.07
CA ALA A 52 2.31 14.96 9.07
C ALA A 52 1.00 14.56 9.76
N ASP A 53 -0.04 15.35 9.59
CA ASP A 53 -1.35 15.04 10.16
C ASP A 53 -1.97 13.83 9.45
N ARG A 54 -1.84 13.78 8.11
CA ARG A 54 -2.39 12.70 7.30
C ARG A 54 -1.46 12.44 6.11
N ARG A 55 -1.35 11.16 5.74
CA ARG A 55 -0.46 10.74 4.67
C ARG A 55 -1.12 9.67 3.82
N CYS A 56 -1.04 9.83 2.50
CA CYS A 56 -1.47 8.79 1.55
C CYS A 56 -0.24 8.25 0.82
N VAL A 57 -0.03 6.94 0.91
CA VAL A 57 1.11 6.27 0.28
C VAL A 57 0.58 5.33 -0.79
N ILE A 58 1.00 5.53 -2.03
CA ILE A 58 0.62 4.69 -3.17
C ILE A 58 1.82 3.86 -3.57
N ILE A 59 1.69 2.54 -3.51
CA ILE A 59 2.77 1.60 -3.83
C ILE A 59 2.30 0.69 -4.97
N ARG A 60 3.06 0.68 -6.06
CA ARG A 60 2.79 -0.16 -7.22
C ARG A 60 3.71 -1.36 -7.24
N ASP A 61 3.16 -2.54 -7.58
CA ASP A 61 3.93 -3.76 -7.78
C ASP A 61 4.71 -4.24 -6.56
N LEU A 62 4.16 -4.03 -5.36
CA LEU A 62 4.81 -4.50 -4.14
C LEU A 62 4.96 -6.02 -4.13
N SER A 63 3.99 -6.74 -4.71
CA SER A 63 4.03 -8.21 -4.76
C SER A 63 5.19 -8.76 -5.60
N LYS A 64 5.77 -7.94 -6.48
CA LYS A 64 6.95 -8.33 -7.27
C LYS A 64 8.23 -8.27 -6.44
N ASN A 65 8.18 -7.66 -5.27
CA ASN A 65 9.29 -7.64 -4.32
C ASN A 65 9.04 -8.74 -3.28
N ALA A 66 9.62 -9.91 -3.49
CA ALA A 66 9.35 -11.09 -2.66
C ALA A 66 9.67 -10.87 -1.19
N VAL A 67 10.74 -10.12 -0.89
CA VAL A 67 11.14 -9.84 0.48
C VAL A 67 10.07 -9.00 1.19
N LEU A 68 9.66 -7.88 0.58
CA LEU A 68 8.68 -6.98 1.18
C LEU A 68 7.30 -7.61 1.24
N TRP A 69 6.92 -8.35 0.20
CA TRP A 69 5.63 -9.03 0.17
C TRP A 69 5.52 -10.05 1.30
N GLY A 70 6.62 -10.78 1.56
CA GLY A 70 6.68 -11.73 2.67
C GLY A 70 6.67 -11.07 4.06
N GLN A 71 7.12 -9.82 4.16
CA GLN A 71 7.13 -9.07 5.41
C GLN A 71 5.83 -8.31 5.67
N LEU A 72 4.97 -8.19 4.67
CA LEU A 72 3.75 -7.40 4.78
C LEU A 72 2.86 -7.81 5.96
N PRO A 73 2.64 -9.11 6.24
CA PRO A 73 1.83 -9.50 7.40
C PRO A 73 2.31 -8.90 8.72
N THR A 74 3.63 -8.73 8.87
CA THR A 74 4.23 -8.12 10.06
C THR A 74 3.88 -6.64 10.19
N TRP A 75 3.73 -5.94 9.06
CA TRP A 75 3.54 -4.48 9.05
C TRP A 75 2.09 -4.04 9.01
N LEU A 76 1.16 -4.91 8.61
CA LEU A 76 -0.25 -4.52 8.47
C LEU A 76 -0.85 -4.00 9.77
N ASP A 77 -0.48 -4.59 10.89
CA ASP A 77 -0.98 -4.17 12.20
C ASP A 77 -0.29 -2.90 12.71
N ARG A 78 0.77 -2.47 12.04
CA ARG A 78 1.58 -1.32 12.45
C ARG A 78 1.35 -0.09 11.59
N ILE A 79 0.40 -0.14 10.66
CA ILE A 79 0.05 1.02 9.84
C ILE A 79 -0.60 2.06 10.73
N ALA A 80 -0.06 3.28 10.72
CA ALA A 80 -0.60 4.37 11.54
C ALA A 80 -2.01 4.74 11.08
N ASP A 81 -2.87 5.13 12.02
CA ASP A 81 -4.24 5.52 11.72
C ASP A 81 -4.32 6.72 10.77
N THR A 82 -3.29 7.55 10.76
CA THR A 82 -3.19 8.72 9.90
C THR A 82 -2.66 8.39 8.51
N THR A 83 -2.28 7.13 8.26
CA THR A 83 -1.71 6.70 6.99
C THR A 83 -2.73 5.89 6.19
N GLN A 84 -3.01 6.35 4.96
CA GLN A 84 -3.80 5.63 3.97
C GLN A 84 -2.82 4.98 3.00
N VAL A 85 -2.89 3.65 2.86
CA VAL A 85 -2.02 2.92 1.93
C VAL A 85 -2.86 2.40 0.77
N LEU A 86 -2.45 2.71 -0.45
CA LEU A 86 -3.08 2.21 -1.66
C LEU A 86 -2.07 1.35 -2.41
N LEU A 87 -2.38 0.06 -2.55
CA LEU A 87 -1.55 -0.88 -3.30
C LEU A 87 -2.15 -1.08 -4.68
N ILE A 88 -1.32 -1.01 -5.71
CA ILE A 88 -1.73 -1.24 -7.10
C ILE A 88 -0.99 -2.46 -7.62
N GLU A 89 -1.75 -3.50 -8.02
CA GLU A 89 -1.21 -4.77 -8.47
C GLU A 89 -1.88 -5.21 -9.76
N GLU A 90 -1.14 -5.84 -10.66
CA GLU A 90 -1.72 -6.43 -11.88
C GLU A 90 -2.53 -7.68 -11.53
N LYS A 91 -1.95 -8.54 -10.72
CA LYS A 91 -2.58 -9.76 -10.25
C LYS A 91 -1.88 -10.19 -8.96
N LEU A 92 -2.60 -10.92 -8.11
CA LEU A 92 -2.05 -11.41 -6.86
C LEU A 92 -2.17 -12.93 -6.78
N ASP A 93 -1.12 -13.58 -6.29
CA ASP A 93 -1.14 -15.01 -6.00
C ASP A 93 -1.84 -15.19 -4.64
N LYS A 94 -3.02 -15.81 -4.67
CA LYS A 94 -3.85 -16.01 -3.47
C LYS A 94 -3.24 -16.95 -2.45
N ARG A 95 -2.18 -17.67 -2.83
CA ARG A 95 -1.49 -18.60 -1.93
C ARG A 95 -0.44 -17.90 -1.06
N THR A 96 -0.09 -16.68 -1.37
CA THR A 96 0.96 -15.96 -0.65
C THR A 96 0.48 -15.48 0.71
N ALA A 97 1.43 -15.37 1.66
CA ALA A 97 1.15 -14.84 2.99
C ALA A 97 0.69 -13.38 2.92
N GLY A 98 1.27 -12.59 2.00
CA GLY A 98 0.87 -11.21 1.80
C GLY A 98 -0.59 -11.06 1.41
N TYR A 99 -1.04 -11.85 0.43
CA TYR A 99 -2.44 -11.84 0.01
C TYR A 99 -3.38 -12.23 1.16
N LYS A 100 -3.05 -13.31 1.87
CA LYS A 100 -3.88 -13.77 2.98
C LYS A 100 -3.99 -12.73 4.09
N ALA A 101 -2.89 -12.07 4.40
CA ALA A 101 -2.87 -11.00 5.40
C ALA A 101 -3.73 -9.81 4.99
N LEU A 102 -3.65 -9.38 3.72
CA LEU A 102 -4.47 -8.29 3.20
C LEU A 102 -5.96 -8.63 3.28
N LYS A 103 -6.32 -9.86 2.92
CA LYS A 103 -7.71 -10.29 2.97
C LYS A 103 -8.24 -10.30 4.42
N GLN A 104 -7.44 -10.75 5.37
CA GLN A 104 -7.82 -10.74 6.79
C GLN A 104 -7.96 -9.31 7.32
N ALA A 105 -7.17 -8.38 6.82
CA ALA A 105 -7.24 -6.97 7.21
C ALA A 105 -8.43 -6.23 6.56
N GLY A 106 -9.18 -6.88 5.68
CA GLY A 106 -10.32 -6.27 5.02
C GLY A 106 -9.96 -5.33 3.87
N ALA A 107 -8.78 -5.52 3.32
CA ALA A 107 -8.28 -4.66 2.24
C ALA A 107 -8.92 -5.00 0.88
#